data_8854b694a0cddab91758f5e1711e55da
#
_entry.id   8854b694a0cddab91758f5e1711e55da
#
_cell.length_a   1.000
_cell.length_b   1.000
_cell.length_c   1.000
_cell.angle_alpha   90.00
_cell.angle_beta   90.00
_cell.angle_gamma   90.00
#
_symmetry.space_group_name_H-M   'P 1'
#
loop_
_entity.id
_entity.type
_entity.pdbx_description
1 polymer ?
#
loop_
_entity_poly.entity_id
_entity_poly.type
_entity_poly.pdbx_seq_one_letter_code
_entity_poly.pdbx_strand_id
1 'polypeptide(L)'
;MMSGTPQFNPTDPTGGRPSHLRWYILSLLFFATTVNYLDRIVFSVLIPVIREEMHISNQEYGYINGAFQAAYTVGFLFMGRFIDRIGTRIGYAVAITWWSLAAAFHALTGSPLNLGFWRGMLGLGESGNFPAAIKSVAEWFPKRDRAFATGLFNAGTNVASMVGPPIIVAMLGLWGWRACFLVTASLGFLWLILWLMSYQLPHVHPKVSKAELDYIQSDLAEDSEEAKIGWLAALRYKQTWGFALAKFLTDPVWWFYLYWLPPYLYDVRGFNLKEIGWALPVVYLMADVGSIGGGWLPGYLMRRGWPHGKARKATMTMFACLMPIAAMSALAPSSVLAIALVSLATSSHQGWSANLFTTTSDVFPKNAVASVTGIGGTMGGLGGFLFSAIIPGFVVTYFGYTPLILGFGFFHLTALLIVHRLLGDMKRITL
;
A
#
# COMPACT_ATOMS: atom_id res chain seq x y z
N MET A 1 -4.19 -17.85 42.44
CA MET A 1 -2.84 -18.35 42.11
C MET A 1 -2.33 -17.47 40.99
N MET A 2 -1.34 -16.61 41.31
CA MET A 2 -0.77 -15.64 40.36
C MET A 2 0.15 -16.35 39.41
N SER A 3 -0.17 -16.34 38.11
CA SER A 3 0.72 -16.80 37.03
C SER A 3 1.75 -15.72 36.77
N GLY A 4 2.98 -15.95 37.22
CA GLY A 4 4.10 -15.06 37.02
C GLY A 4 4.47 -14.99 35.51
N THR A 5 4.53 -13.80 34.99
CA THR A 5 5.23 -13.47 33.74
C THR A 5 6.69 -13.97 33.84
N PRO A 6 7.23 -14.68 32.84
CA PRO A 6 8.64 -15.05 32.86
C PRO A 6 9.49 -13.76 32.78
N GLN A 7 10.14 -13.44 33.92
CA GLN A 7 11.13 -12.37 33.95
C GLN A 7 12.38 -12.85 33.19
N PHE A 8 12.82 -12.05 32.22
CA PHE A 8 14.10 -12.20 31.55
C PHE A 8 15.21 -12.16 32.58
N ASN A 9 15.89 -13.31 32.79
CA ASN A 9 17.04 -13.37 33.65
C ASN A 9 18.33 -13.13 32.85
N PRO A 10 19.01 -11.97 33.00
CA PRO A 10 20.20 -11.64 32.23
C PRO A 10 21.44 -12.46 32.53
N THR A 11 21.36 -13.44 33.45
CA THR A 11 22.52 -14.21 33.94
C THR A 11 22.51 -15.68 33.59
N ASP A 12 21.76 -16.11 32.54
CA ASP A 12 21.86 -17.48 32.05
C ASP A 12 23.14 -17.65 31.21
N PRO A 13 24.18 -18.33 31.67
CA PRO A 13 25.46 -18.44 30.95
C PRO A 13 25.42 -19.33 29.70
N THR A 14 24.26 -19.93 29.37
CA THR A 14 24.09 -20.78 28.18
C THR A 14 23.34 -20.09 27.04
N GLY A 15 22.76 -18.92 27.32
CA GLY A 15 22.03 -18.11 26.35
C GLY A 15 22.89 -16.96 25.82
N GLY A 16 23.56 -17.12 24.72
CA GLY A 16 24.25 -16.02 24.04
C GLY A 16 23.33 -14.79 23.80
N ARG A 17 23.91 -13.58 23.70
CA ARG A 17 23.13 -12.36 23.40
C ARG A 17 22.25 -12.58 22.15
N PRO A 18 20.99 -12.11 22.14
CA PRO A 18 20.14 -12.25 20.97
C PRO A 18 20.82 -11.58 19.76
N SER A 19 20.85 -12.27 18.62
CA SER A 19 21.55 -11.81 17.41
C SER A 19 20.89 -10.62 16.71
N HIS A 20 19.65 -10.28 17.07
CA HIS A 20 18.84 -9.20 16.46
C HIS A 20 18.69 -9.28 14.92
N LEU A 21 18.92 -10.44 14.34
CA LEU A 21 18.92 -10.64 12.89
C LEU A 21 17.54 -10.42 12.26
N ARG A 22 16.47 -10.66 13.02
CA ARG A 22 15.09 -10.36 12.58
C ARG A 22 14.91 -8.89 12.18
N TRP A 23 15.58 -7.95 12.85
CA TRP A 23 15.51 -6.52 12.52
C TRP A 23 16.25 -6.20 11.21
N TYR A 24 17.36 -6.89 10.93
CA TYR A 24 18.03 -6.79 9.65
C TYR A 24 17.15 -7.33 8.51
N ILE A 25 16.50 -8.48 8.70
CA ILE A 25 15.52 -9.00 7.71
C ILE A 25 14.38 -7.99 7.52
N LEU A 26 13.85 -7.41 8.60
CA LEU A 26 12.82 -6.39 8.51
C LEU A 26 13.26 -5.15 7.74
N SER A 27 14.52 -4.72 7.90
CA SER A 27 15.07 -3.60 7.11
C SER A 27 15.14 -3.93 5.62
N LEU A 28 15.42 -5.19 5.24
CA LEU A 28 15.34 -5.64 3.86
C LEU A 28 13.90 -5.58 3.32
N LEU A 29 12.89 -5.98 4.12
CA LEU A 29 11.48 -5.88 3.73
C LEU A 29 11.03 -4.43 3.55
N PHE A 30 11.48 -3.53 4.43
CA PHE A 30 11.25 -2.08 4.32
C PHE A 30 11.87 -1.54 3.02
N PHE A 31 13.13 -1.90 2.73
CA PHE A 31 13.80 -1.46 1.52
C PHE A 31 13.15 -2.01 0.25
N ALA A 32 12.75 -3.29 0.23
CA ALA A 32 12.00 -3.87 -0.90
C ALA A 32 10.69 -3.09 -1.18
N THR A 33 9.95 -2.77 -0.13
CA THR A 33 8.69 -2.03 -0.26
C THR A 33 8.93 -0.59 -0.71
N THR A 34 10.03 0.03 -0.26
CA THR A 34 10.44 1.36 -0.72
C THR A 34 10.77 1.35 -2.22
N VAL A 35 11.56 0.39 -2.69
CA VAL A 35 11.90 0.24 -4.12
C VAL A 35 10.64 -0.03 -4.95
N ASN A 36 9.77 -0.93 -4.49
CA ASN A 36 8.51 -1.26 -5.15
C ASN A 36 7.63 -0.02 -5.39
N TYR A 37 7.48 0.85 -4.39
CA TYR A 37 6.71 2.09 -4.55
C TYR A 37 7.46 3.16 -5.34
N LEU A 38 8.78 3.20 -5.27
CA LEU A 38 9.58 4.10 -6.09
C LEU A 38 9.38 3.80 -7.58
N ASP A 39 9.41 2.51 -7.99
CA ASP A 39 9.17 2.09 -9.38
C ASP A 39 7.76 2.47 -9.88
N ARG A 40 6.76 2.52 -9.01
CA ARG A 40 5.42 3.03 -9.37
C ARG A 40 5.41 4.53 -9.62
N ILE A 41 6.08 5.28 -8.75
CA ILE A 41 6.05 6.75 -8.73
C ILE A 41 6.89 7.31 -9.87
N VAL A 42 7.98 6.66 -10.25
CA VAL A 42 8.85 7.10 -11.36
C VAL A 42 8.02 7.44 -12.60
N PHE A 43 7.13 6.55 -13.03
CA PHE A 43 6.32 6.77 -14.22
C PHE A 43 5.38 7.98 -14.10
N SER A 44 4.68 8.12 -12.96
CA SER A 44 3.73 9.21 -12.79
C SER A 44 4.39 10.59 -12.66
N VAL A 45 5.60 10.66 -12.10
CA VAL A 45 6.39 11.90 -12.02
C VAL A 45 6.97 12.27 -13.38
N LEU A 46 7.39 11.27 -14.18
CA LEU A 46 8.03 11.48 -15.48
C LEU A 46 7.04 11.61 -16.64
N ILE A 47 5.74 11.30 -16.44
CA ILE A 47 4.77 11.28 -17.55
C ILE A 47 4.67 12.59 -18.33
N PRO A 48 4.79 13.80 -17.74
CA PRO A 48 4.80 15.01 -18.53
C PRO A 48 5.86 15.00 -19.64
N VAL A 49 7.09 14.54 -19.32
CA VAL A 49 8.18 14.46 -20.29
C VAL A 49 8.00 13.30 -21.28
N ILE A 50 7.63 12.13 -20.78
CA ILE A 50 7.43 10.93 -21.60
C ILE A 50 6.29 11.15 -22.59
N ARG A 51 5.23 11.83 -22.15
CA ARG A 51 4.06 12.15 -22.99
C ARG A 51 4.40 13.10 -24.14
N GLU A 52 5.23 14.11 -23.88
CA GLU A 52 5.71 15.02 -24.92
C GLU A 52 6.57 14.29 -25.97
N GLU A 53 7.47 13.40 -25.55
CA GLU A 53 8.36 12.65 -26.45
C GLU A 53 7.63 11.58 -27.26
N MET A 54 6.67 10.86 -26.65
CA MET A 54 5.98 9.71 -27.27
C MET A 54 4.58 10.06 -27.78
N HIS A 55 4.13 11.30 -27.65
CA HIS A 55 2.79 11.78 -28.02
C HIS A 55 1.66 10.98 -27.37
N ILE A 56 1.81 10.66 -26.06
CA ILE A 56 0.85 9.86 -25.31
C ILE A 56 -0.37 10.71 -24.92
N SER A 57 -1.55 10.32 -25.35
CA SER A 57 -2.81 10.93 -24.95
C SER A 57 -3.18 10.57 -23.49
N ASN A 58 -4.12 11.33 -22.89
CA ASN A 58 -4.64 10.99 -21.56
C ASN A 58 -5.36 9.64 -21.53
N GLN A 59 -6.00 9.23 -22.63
CA GLN A 59 -6.62 7.91 -22.75
C GLN A 59 -5.57 6.79 -22.71
N GLU A 60 -4.50 6.92 -23.52
CA GLU A 60 -3.40 5.95 -23.52
C GLU A 60 -2.71 5.89 -22.16
N TYR A 61 -2.50 7.03 -21.49
CA TYR A 61 -1.99 7.06 -20.12
C TYR A 61 -2.90 6.31 -19.14
N GLY A 62 -4.21 6.48 -19.29
CA GLY A 62 -5.21 5.70 -18.56
C GLY A 62 -5.09 4.19 -18.83
N TYR A 63 -4.96 3.77 -20.09
CA TYR A 63 -4.77 2.36 -20.46
C TYR A 63 -3.46 1.78 -19.92
N ILE A 64 -2.36 2.54 -19.96
CA ILE A 64 -1.06 2.13 -19.43
C ILE A 64 -1.15 1.88 -17.91
N ASN A 65 -1.77 2.79 -17.15
CA ASN A 65 -2.00 2.57 -15.71
C ASN A 65 -3.02 1.47 -15.47
N GLY A 66 -4.02 1.31 -16.34
CA GLY A 66 -4.99 0.22 -16.30
C GLY A 66 -4.33 -1.15 -16.48
N ALA A 67 -3.38 -1.27 -17.40
CA ALA A 67 -2.61 -2.50 -17.61
C ALA A 67 -1.84 -2.90 -16.32
N PHE A 68 -1.20 -1.92 -15.67
CA PHE A 68 -0.55 -2.15 -14.37
C PHE A 68 -1.55 -2.62 -13.32
N GLN A 69 -2.65 -1.88 -13.13
CA GLN A 69 -3.60 -2.14 -12.06
C GLN A 69 -4.33 -3.48 -12.24
N ALA A 70 -4.69 -3.82 -13.48
CA ALA A 70 -5.29 -5.11 -13.81
C ALA A 70 -4.32 -6.28 -13.52
N ALA A 71 -3.08 -6.18 -14.03
CA ALA A 71 -2.06 -7.19 -13.84
C ALA A 71 -1.68 -7.35 -12.35
N TYR A 72 -1.57 -6.24 -11.61
CA TYR A 72 -1.32 -6.25 -10.17
C TYR A 72 -2.46 -6.95 -9.40
N THR A 73 -3.71 -6.61 -9.73
CA THR A 73 -4.89 -7.21 -9.07
C THR A 73 -4.98 -8.71 -9.33
N VAL A 74 -4.79 -9.14 -10.59
CA VAL A 74 -4.76 -10.56 -10.96
C VAL A 74 -3.57 -11.26 -10.31
N GLY A 75 -2.39 -10.66 -10.40
CA GLY A 75 -1.18 -11.22 -9.79
C GLY A 75 -1.30 -11.42 -8.28
N PHE A 76 -1.93 -10.48 -7.58
CA PHE A 76 -2.15 -10.56 -6.14
C PHE A 76 -2.94 -11.80 -5.70
N LEU A 77 -3.86 -12.31 -6.55
CA LEU A 77 -4.61 -13.54 -6.29
C LEU A 77 -3.73 -14.80 -6.31
N PHE A 78 -2.70 -14.83 -7.15
CA PHE A 78 -1.88 -16.02 -7.39
C PHE A 78 -0.54 -15.98 -6.66
N MET A 79 0.05 -14.81 -6.47
CA MET A 79 1.40 -14.67 -5.93
C MET A 79 1.54 -15.19 -4.50
N GLY A 80 0.52 -15.07 -3.67
CA GLY A 80 0.53 -15.68 -2.33
C GLY A 80 0.72 -17.20 -2.39
N ARG A 81 -0.08 -17.88 -3.22
CA ARG A 81 0.04 -19.35 -3.41
C ARG A 81 1.36 -19.76 -4.07
N PHE A 82 1.84 -18.97 -5.01
CA PHE A 82 3.13 -19.20 -5.65
C PHE A 82 4.26 -19.16 -4.62
N ILE A 83 4.32 -18.11 -3.79
CA ILE A 83 5.32 -17.94 -2.72
C ILE A 83 5.17 -19.06 -1.65
N ASP A 84 3.95 -19.50 -1.37
CA ASP A 84 3.73 -20.60 -0.43
C ASP A 84 4.31 -21.93 -0.92
N ARG A 85 4.21 -22.19 -2.23
CA ARG A 85 4.71 -23.44 -2.83
C ARG A 85 6.22 -23.50 -2.96
N ILE A 86 6.87 -22.41 -3.34
CA ILE A 86 8.32 -22.40 -3.63
C ILE A 86 9.16 -21.86 -2.48
N GLY A 87 8.51 -21.40 -1.40
CA GLY A 87 9.15 -20.80 -0.24
C GLY A 87 9.47 -19.31 -0.41
N THR A 88 9.55 -18.62 0.73
CA THR A 88 9.68 -17.16 0.79
C THR A 88 10.96 -16.66 0.12
N ARG A 89 12.10 -17.33 0.35
CA ARG A 89 13.40 -16.92 -0.21
C ARG A 89 13.38 -16.83 -1.71
N ILE A 90 12.95 -17.89 -2.38
CA ILE A 90 12.94 -17.98 -3.85
C ILE A 90 11.76 -17.22 -4.42
N GLY A 91 10.57 -17.32 -3.80
CA GLY A 91 9.37 -16.62 -4.27
C GLY A 91 9.53 -15.11 -4.31
N TYR A 92 10.14 -14.54 -3.27
CA TYR A 92 10.41 -13.10 -3.25
C TYR A 92 11.52 -12.72 -4.25
N ALA A 93 12.57 -13.53 -4.35
CA ALA A 93 13.63 -13.31 -5.35
C ALA A 93 13.08 -13.31 -6.79
N VAL A 94 12.19 -14.24 -7.14
CA VAL A 94 11.53 -14.29 -8.45
C VAL A 94 10.68 -13.05 -8.68
N ALA A 95 9.85 -12.66 -7.71
CA ALA A 95 9.00 -11.47 -7.82
C ALA A 95 9.83 -10.21 -8.07
N ILE A 96 10.91 -10.00 -7.28
CA ILE A 96 11.79 -8.83 -7.43
C ILE A 96 12.56 -8.85 -8.75
N THR A 97 13.11 -9.98 -9.15
CA THR A 97 13.77 -10.11 -10.46
C THR A 97 12.82 -9.72 -11.58
N TRP A 98 11.58 -10.24 -11.51
CA TRP A 98 10.56 -9.96 -12.52
C TRP A 98 10.22 -8.47 -12.60
N TRP A 99 9.88 -7.81 -11.49
CA TRP A 99 9.51 -6.41 -11.55
C TRP A 99 10.70 -5.50 -11.87
N SER A 100 11.91 -5.81 -11.39
CA SER A 100 13.10 -5.01 -11.71
C SER A 100 13.46 -5.09 -13.19
N LEU A 101 13.34 -6.26 -13.82
CA LEU A 101 13.47 -6.39 -15.27
C LEU A 101 12.38 -5.58 -15.99
N ALA A 102 11.13 -5.71 -15.57
CA ALA A 102 10.03 -4.95 -16.16
C ALA A 102 10.25 -3.43 -16.01
N ALA A 103 10.71 -2.97 -14.83
CA ALA A 103 11.08 -1.57 -14.60
C ALA A 103 12.21 -1.11 -15.55
N ALA A 104 13.28 -1.91 -15.68
CA ALA A 104 14.39 -1.58 -16.58
C ALA A 104 13.95 -1.50 -18.05
N PHE A 105 13.05 -2.39 -18.49
CA PHE A 105 12.55 -2.39 -19.87
C PHE A 105 11.71 -1.16 -20.22
N HIS A 106 11.17 -0.40 -19.24
CA HIS A 106 10.56 0.90 -19.51
C HIS A 106 11.53 1.87 -20.20
N ALA A 107 12.82 1.80 -19.90
CA ALA A 107 13.84 2.63 -20.53
C ALA A 107 14.02 2.36 -22.03
N LEU A 108 13.62 1.18 -22.50
CA LEU A 108 13.75 0.76 -23.91
C LEU A 108 12.47 0.96 -24.71
N THR A 109 11.40 1.51 -24.10
CA THR A 109 10.13 1.70 -24.77
C THR A 109 10.18 2.87 -25.75
N GLY A 110 9.53 2.68 -26.91
CA GLY A 110 9.40 3.70 -27.97
C GLY A 110 7.96 3.90 -28.43
N SER A 111 6.97 3.27 -27.76
CA SER A 111 5.54 3.43 -28.10
C SER A 111 4.65 3.27 -26.87
N PRO A 112 3.45 3.87 -26.84
CA PRO A 112 2.48 3.72 -25.78
C PRO A 112 2.11 2.26 -25.49
N LEU A 113 1.95 1.44 -26.54
CA LEU A 113 1.60 0.02 -26.41
C LEU A 113 2.71 -0.77 -25.72
N ASN A 114 3.98 -0.55 -26.11
CA ASN A 114 5.13 -1.21 -25.50
C ASN A 114 5.28 -0.78 -24.04
N LEU A 115 5.07 0.51 -23.76
CA LEU A 115 5.08 1.05 -22.38
C LEU A 115 3.98 0.40 -21.53
N GLY A 116 2.76 0.26 -22.08
CA GLY A 116 1.64 -0.41 -21.43
C GLY A 116 1.91 -1.90 -21.15
N PHE A 117 2.56 -2.59 -22.08
CA PHE A 117 2.97 -3.99 -21.89
C PHE A 117 3.92 -4.14 -20.70
N TRP A 118 5.02 -3.36 -20.66
CA TRP A 118 5.98 -3.43 -19.57
C TRP A 118 5.39 -2.93 -18.25
N ARG A 119 4.46 -1.98 -18.30
CA ARG A 119 3.71 -1.53 -17.12
C ARG A 119 2.83 -2.65 -16.55
N GLY A 120 2.19 -3.45 -17.39
CA GLY A 120 1.47 -4.66 -16.98
C GLY A 120 2.40 -5.72 -16.39
N MET A 121 3.56 -5.96 -17.02
CA MET A 121 4.56 -6.88 -16.49
C MET A 121 5.11 -6.42 -15.13
N LEU A 122 5.30 -5.13 -14.95
CA LEU A 122 5.69 -4.53 -13.67
C LEU A 122 4.62 -4.82 -12.59
N GLY A 123 3.34 -4.55 -12.89
CA GLY A 123 2.24 -4.80 -11.96
C GLY A 123 2.15 -6.26 -11.52
N LEU A 124 2.33 -7.19 -12.46
CA LEU A 124 2.34 -8.63 -12.16
C LEU A 124 3.46 -9.01 -11.19
N GLY A 125 4.69 -8.54 -11.42
CA GLY A 125 5.83 -8.80 -10.53
C GLY A 125 5.68 -8.17 -9.16
N GLU A 126 5.27 -6.90 -9.12
CA GLU A 126 5.08 -6.13 -7.88
C GLU A 126 4.00 -6.68 -6.96
N SER A 127 3.02 -7.40 -7.51
CA SER A 127 1.96 -8.04 -6.73
C SER A 127 2.48 -9.07 -5.72
N GLY A 128 3.70 -9.57 -5.91
CA GLY A 128 4.36 -10.49 -4.99
C GLY A 128 4.96 -9.85 -3.74
N ASN A 129 5.18 -8.52 -3.72
CA ASN A 129 5.86 -7.84 -2.64
C ASN A 129 5.19 -8.02 -1.28
N PHE A 130 3.91 -7.64 -1.16
CA PHE A 130 3.18 -7.74 0.10
C PHE A 130 3.01 -9.17 0.62
N PRO A 131 2.58 -10.16 -0.20
CA PRO A 131 2.50 -11.55 0.24
C PRO A 131 3.83 -12.09 0.75
N ALA A 132 4.94 -11.81 0.05
CA ALA A 132 6.28 -12.25 0.47
C ALA A 132 6.74 -11.58 1.76
N ALA A 133 6.52 -10.26 1.89
CA ALA A 133 6.90 -9.52 3.09
C ALA A 133 6.10 -9.97 4.32
N ILE A 134 4.78 -10.14 4.21
CA ILE A 134 3.93 -10.63 5.29
C ILE A 134 4.35 -12.04 5.71
N LYS A 135 4.63 -12.93 4.75
CA LYS A 135 5.12 -14.27 5.05
C LYS A 135 6.48 -14.26 5.73
N SER A 136 7.42 -13.42 5.27
CA SER A 136 8.72 -13.21 5.92
C SER A 136 8.56 -12.76 7.38
N VAL A 137 7.64 -11.82 7.64
CA VAL A 137 7.32 -11.39 9.01
C VAL A 137 6.76 -12.54 9.83
N ALA A 138 5.88 -13.38 9.24
CA ALA A 138 5.32 -14.53 9.94
C ALA A 138 6.39 -15.59 10.29
N GLU A 139 7.44 -15.72 9.48
CA GLU A 139 8.57 -16.64 9.68
C GLU A 139 9.61 -16.12 10.69
N TRP A 140 9.80 -14.77 10.77
CA TRP A 140 10.86 -14.16 11.57
C TRP A 140 10.42 -13.47 12.86
N PHE A 141 9.10 -13.29 13.07
CA PHE A 141 8.57 -12.59 14.24
C PHE A 141 7.52 -13.42 14.99
N PRO A 142 7.56 -13.43 16.33
CA PRO A 142 6.48 -14.00 17.14
C PRO A 142 5.18 -13.24 16.88
N LYS A 143 4.02 -13.88 17.09
CA LYS A 143 2.70 -13.31 16.78
C LYS A 143 2.47 -11.91 17.35
N ARG A 144 2.92 -11.67 18.58
CA ARG A 144 2.78 -10.40 19.30
C ARG A 144 3.47 -9.22 18.58
N ASP A 145 4.56 -9.47 17.85
CA ASP A 145 5.37 -8.44 17.18
C ASP A 145 5.02 -8.26 15.70
N ARG A 146 4.27 -9.20 15.09
CA ARG A 146 3.98 -9.20 13.63
C ARG A 146 3.29 -7.93 13.16
N ALA A 147 2.34 -7.40 13.96
CA ALA A 147 1.63 -6.17 13.59
C ALA A 147 2.59 -4.97 13.52
N PHE A 148 3.51 -4.85 14.49
CA PHE A 148 4.53 -3.80 14.49
C PHE A 148 5.50 -3.95 13.30
N ALA A 149 6.01 -5.17 13.06
CA ALA A 149 6.90 -5.45 11.94
C ALA A 149 6.24 -5.16 10.58
N THR A 150 4.95 -5.53 10.44
CA THR A 150 4.16 -5.24 9.22
C THR A 150 3.99 -3.73 9.04
N GLY A 151 3.68 -2.99 10.09
CA GLY A 151 3.60 -1.53 10.04
C GLY A 151 4.93 -0.89 9.62
N LEU A 152 6.04 -1.40 10.14
CA LEU A 152 7.36 -0.85 9.86
C LEU A 152 7.79 -1.07 8.40
N PHE A 153 7.65 -2.28 7.83
CA PHE A 153 7.99 -2.45 6.42
C PHE A 153 7.02 -1.68 5.50
N ASN A 154 5.74 -1.58 5.88
CA ASN A 154 4.77 -0.82 5.10
C ASN A 154 5.09 0.69 5.07
N ALA A 155 5.74 1.23 6.10
CA ALA A 155 6.20 2.62 6.09
C ALA A 155 7.17 2.94 4.94
N GLY A 156 7.80 1.92 4.34
CA GLY A 156 8.60 2.06 3.12
C GLY A 156 7.81 2.66 1.95
N THR A 157 6.49 2.43 1.87
CA THR A 157 5.62 3.02 0.84
C THR A 157 5.58 4.54 0.94
N ASN A 158 5.50 5.05 2.15
CA ASN A 158 5.42 6.47 2.45
C ASN A 158 6.78 7.15 2.22
N VAL A 159 7.86 6.50 2.66
CA VAL A 159 9.22 6.99 2.39
C VAL A 159 9.47 7.11 0.89
N ALA A 160 9.11 6.11 0.08
CA ALA A 160 9.21 6.19 -1.36
C ALA A 160 8.42 7.36 -1.94
N SER A 161 7.18 7.57 -1.47
CA SER A 161 6.31 8.64 -1.95
C SER A 161 6.80 10.04 -1.59
N MET A 162 7.49 10.18 -0.44
CA MET A 162 8.05 11.46 0.01
C MET A 162 9.40 11.76 -0.64
N VAL A 163 10.30 10.78 -0.67
CA VAL A 163 11.70 10.98 -1.10
C VAL A 163 11.85 10.74 -2.60
N GLY A 164 10.98 9.92 -3.20
CA GLY A 164 11.04 9.56 -4.62
C GLY A 164 10.95 10.76 -5.57
N PRO A 165 9.91 11.60 -5.51
CA PRO A 165 9.73 12.68 -6.47
C PRO A 165 10.93 13.63 -6.59
N PRO A 166 11.52 14.18 -5.52
CA PRO A 166 12.69 15.05 -5.65
C PRO A 166 13.91 14.32 -6.22
N ILE A 167 14.13 13.06 -5.86
CA ILE A 167 15.23 12.25 -6.41
C ILE A 167 15.01 11.99 -7.90
N ILE A 168 13.80 11.62 -8.31
CA ILE A 168 13.46 11.35 -9.72
C ILE A 168 13.67 12.62 -10.57
N VAL A 169 13.23 13.78 -10.07
CA VAL A 169 13.42 15.05 -10.78
C VAL A 169 14.90 15.42 -10.89
N ALA A 170 15.69 15.18 -9.84
CA ALA A 170 17.13 15.40 -9.91
C ALA A 170 17.81 14.47 -10.92
N MET A 171 17.47 13.18 -10.93
CA MET A 171 17.98 12.21 -11.89
C MET A 171 17.57 12.55 -13.33
N LEU A 172 16.32 13.01 -13.53
CA LEU A 172 15.84 13.44 -14.83
C LEU A 172 16.69 14.57 -15.40
N GLY A 173 17.04 15.57 -14.58
CA GLY A 173 17.86 16.70 -14.99
C GLY A 173 19.31 16.33 -15.33
N LEU A 174 19.83 15.23 -14.75
CA LEU A 174 21.21 14.78 -14.96
C LEU A 174 21.34 13.79 -16.12
N TRP A 175 20.40 12.83 -16.24
CA TRP A 175 20.56 11.66 -17.11
C TRP A 175 19.37 11.35 -18.00
N GLY A 176 18.30 12.16 -17.92
CA GLY A 176 17.07 11.94 -18.67
C GLY A 176 16.16 10.85 -18.07
N TRP A 177 14.94 10.75 -18.60
CA TRP A 177 13.91 9.91 -18.02
C TRP A 177 14.18 8.40 -18.13
N ARG A 178 14.87 7.96 -19.19
CA ARG A 178 15.24 6.54 -19.37
C ARG A 178 16.18 6.05 -18.27
N ALA A 179 17.13 6.88 -17.89
CA ALA A 179 18.06 6.56 -16.82
C ALA A 179 17.36 6.45 -15.46
N CYS A 180 16.30 7.21 -15.21
CA CYS A 180 15.52 7.08 -13.97
C CYS A 180 15.00 5.66 -13.78
N PHE A 181 14.43 5.03 -14.81
CA PHE A 181 13.96 3.64 -14.76
C PHE A 181 15.11 2.65 -14.54
N LEU A 182 16.25 2.85 -15.20
CA LEU A 182 17.41 1.97 -15.04
C LEU A 182 18.00 2.05 -13.63
N VAL A 183 18.10 3.26 -13.06
CA VAL A 183 18.60 3.46 -11.70
C VAL A 183 17.67 2.84 -10.66
N THR A 184 16.37 3.07 -10.75
CA THR A 184 15.42 2.47 -9.79
C THR A 184 15.37 0.95 -9.92
N ALA A 185 15.38 0.40 -11.12
CA ALA A 185 15.49 -1.05 -11.35
C ALA A 185 16.78 -1.63 -10.76
N SER A 186 17.92 -0.91 -10.85
CA SER A 186 19.20 -1.35 -10.27
C SER A 186 19.16 -1.50 -8.75
N LEU A 187 18.35 -0.68 -8.06
CA LEU A 187 18.11 -0.83 -6.61
C LEU A 187 17.41 -2.17 -6.29
N GLY A 188 16.51 -2.62 -7.15
CA GLY A 188 15.87 -3.93 -7.01
C GLY A 188 16.87 -5.08 -7.19
N PHE A 189 17.80 -5.00 -8.15
CA PHE A 189 18.85 -5.99 -8.31
C PHE A 189 19.86 -5.97 -7.16
N LEU A 190 20.23 -4.79 -6.65
CA LEU A 190 21.06 -4.68 -5.45
C LEU A 190 20.38 -5.35 -4.26
N TRP A 191 19.09 -5.06 -4.07
CA TRP A 191 18.31 -5.70 -3.02
C TRP A 191 18.29 -7.23 -3.19
N LEU A 192 18.11 -7.74 -4.43
CA LEU A 192 18.08 -9.17 -4.73
C LEU A 192 19.36 -9.86 -4.26
N ILE A 193 20.52 -9.26 -4.50
CA ILE A 193 21.81 -9.77 -4.04
C ILE A 193 21.83 -9.85 -2.51
N LEU A 194 21.47 -8.75 -1.83
CA LEU A 194 21.42 -8.70 -0.37
C LEU A 194 20.45 -9.75 0.20
N TRP A 195 19.29 -9.92 -0.43
CA TRP A 195 18.29 -10.91 -0.02
C TRP A 195 18.79 -12.34 -0.14
N LEU A 196 19.33 -12.71 -1.28
CA LEU A 196 19.84 -14.07 -1.52
C LEU A 196 21.03 -14.43 -0.62
N MET A 197 21.83 -13.44 -0.25
CA MET A 197 22.97 -13.64 0.67
C MET A 197 22.53 -13.74 2.13
N SER A 198 21.40 -13.12 2.50
CA SER A 198 21.04 -12.92 3.90
C SER A 198 19.81 -13.73 4.35
N TYR A 199 18.85 -13.99 3.45
CA TYR A 199 17.59 -14.61 3.89
C TYR A 199 17.67 -16.12 3.88
N GLN A 200 17.38 -16.70 5.05
CA GLN A 200 17.09 -18.12 5.25
C GLN A 200 16.00 -18.22 6.33
N LEU A 201 15.41 -19.39 6.50
CA LEU A 201 14.47 -19.60 7.60
C LEU A 201 15.22 -19.58 8.96
N PRO A 202 14.62 -19.02 10.03
CA PRO A 202 15.32 -18.82 11.31
C PRO A 202 15.99 -20.08 11.87
N HIS A 203 15.33 -21.24 11.74
CA HIS A 203 15.80 -22.51 12.30
C HIS A 203 17.02 -23.12 11.56
N VAL A 204 17.31 -22.68 10.33
CA VAL A 204 18.48 -23.13 9.53
C VAL A 204 19.50 -22.02 9.33
N HIS A 205 19.24 -20.80 9.84
CA HIS A 205 20.09 -19.66 9.60
C HIS A 205 21.34 -19.68 10.51
N PRO A 206 22.57 -19.72 9.96
CA PRO A 206 23.77 -19.96 10.76
C PRO A 206 24.12 -18.83 11.75
N LYS A 207 23.56 -17.63 11.57
CA LYS A 207 23.84 -16.45 12.41
C LYS A 207 22.75 -16.17 13.45
N VAL A 208 21.67 -16.95 13.49
CA VAL A 208 20.61 -16.81 14.51
C VAL A 208 21.09 -17.45 15.81
N SER A 209 21.12 -16.68 16.89
CA SER A 209 21.40 -17.21 18.21
C SER A 209 20.22 -18.06 18.72
N LYS A 210 20.51 -19.02 19.60
CA LYS A 210 19.47 -19.83 20.23
C LYS A 210 18.42 -18.95 20.94
N ALA A 211 18.86 -17.93 21.66
CA ALA A 211 17.98 -17.00 22.37
C ALA A 211 17.03 -16.25 21.40
N GLU A 212 17.48 -15.85 20.20
CA GLU A 212 16.63 -15.23 19.20
C GLU A 212 15.67 -16.25 18.57
N LEU A 213 16.12 -17.47 18.30
CA LEU A 213 15.27 -18.54 17.78
C LEU A 213 14.15 -18.89 18.75
N ASP A 214 14.48 -19.07 20.03
CA ASP A 214 13.50 -19.35 21.10
C ASP A 214 12.49 -18.20 21.24
N TYR A 215 12.94 -16.95 21.07
CA TYR A 215 12.06 -15.78 21.05
C TYR A 215 11.11 -15.80 19.85
N ILE A 216 11.59 -16.09 18.64
CA ILE A 216 10.78 -16.16 17.41
C ILE A 216 9.70 -17.25 17.55
N GLN A 217 10.05 -18.37 18.21
CA GLN A 217 9.18 -19.53 18.38
C GLN A 217 8.27 -19.45 19.61
N SER A 218 8.42 -18.45 20.46
CA SER A 218 7.76 -18.36 21.78
C SER A 218 6.22 -18.45 21.73
N ASP A 219 5.59 -18.06 20.62
CA ASP A 219 4.13 -18.01 20.47
C ASP A 219 3.58 -19.07 19.49
N LEU A 220 4.44 -19.98 18.97
CA LEU A 220 4.00 -20.98 17.97
C LEU A 220 3.13 -22.09 18.58
N ALA A 221 3.31 -22.38 19.87
CA ALA A 221 2.58 -23.44 20.59
C ALA A 221 1.08 -23.09 20.85
N GLU A 222 0.67 -21.83 20.66
CA GLU A 222 -0.71 -21.37 20.87
C GLU A 222 -1.61 -21.44 19.62
N ASP A 223 -1.15 -22.05 18.52
CA ASP A 223 -2.01 -22.27 17.36
C ASP A 223 -2.99 -23.42 17.64
N SER A 224 -4.11 -23.09 18.28
CA SER A 224 -5.33 -23.87 18.07
C SER A 224 -5.64 -23.86 16.58
N GLU A 225 -5.72 -25.04 15.97
CA GLU A 225 -6.10 -25.27 14.56
C GLU A 225 -7.56 -24.84 14.29
N GLU A 226 -7.86 -23.56 14.47
CA GLU A 226 -9.11 -23.02 13.94
C GLU A 226 -9.03 -23.05 12.41
N ALA A 227 -9.84 -23.91 11.79
CA ALA A 227 -9.90 -24.06 10.34
C ALA A 227 -10.10 -22.69 9.68
N LYS A 228 -9.22 -22.34 8.73
CA LYS A 228 -9.31 -21.07 7.99
C LYS A 228 -10.61 -21.05 7.20
N ILE A 229 -11.35 -19.94 7.29
CA ILE A 229 -12.56 -19.75 6.54
C ILE A 229 -12.19 -19.39 5.10
N GLY A 230 -12.66 -20.19 4.16
CA GLY A 230 -12.43 -19.96 2.74
C GLY A 230 -13.16 -18.72 2.21
N TRP A 231 -12.69 -18.17 1.10
CA TRP A 231 -13.25 -16.98 0.43
C TRP A 231 -14.76 -17.10 0.14
N LEU A 232 -15.20 -18.24 -0.39
CA LEU A 232 -16.61 -18.47 -0.73
C LEU A 232 -17.52 -18.43 0.53
N ALA A 233 -17.04 -18.92 1.66
CA ALA A 233 -17.77 -18.84 2.92
C ALA A 233 -17.82 -17.40 3.43
N ALA A 234 -16.72 -16.65 3.33
CA ALA A 234 -16.68 -15.24 3.73
C ALA A 234 -17.63 -14.36 2.91
N LEU A 235 -17.84 -14.64 1.62
CA LEU A 235 -18.77 -13.91 0.75
C LEU A 235 -20.25 -14.00 1.16
N ARG A 236 -20.61 -14.96 2.02
CA ARG A 236 -22.00 -15.09 2.53
C ARG A 236 -22.38 -14.03 3.56
N TYR A 237 -21.40 -13.35 4.13
CA TYR A 237 -21.63 -12.37 5.19
C TYR A 237 -21.74 -10.96 4.61
N LYS A 238 -22.82 -10.23 4.95
CA LYS A 238 -23.04 -8.85 4.51
C LYS A 238 -21.91 -7.90 4.93
N GLN A 239 -21.25 -8.19 6.04
CA GLN A 239 -20.13 -7.41 6.56
C GLN A 239 -18.90 -7.49 5.62
N THR A 240 -18.69 -8.64 4.96
CA THR A 240 -17.65 -8.78 3.92
C THR A 240 -17.91 -7.83 2.77
N TRP A 241 -19.15 -7.75 2.30
CA TRP A 241 -19.54 -6.81 1.25
C TRP A 241 -19.46 -5.36 1.69
N GLY A 242 -19.74 -5.07 2.97
CA GLY A 242 -19.57 -3.73 3.53
C GLY A 242 -18.11 -3.25 3.46
N PHE A 243 -17.16 -4.11 3.82
CA PHE A 243 -15.73 -3.85 3.69
C PHE A 243 -15.29 -3.78 2.23
N ALA A 244 -15.67 -4.75 1.41
CA ALA A 244 -15.26 -4.88 0.03
C ALA A 244 -15.75 -3.72 -0.86
N LEU A 245 -17.02 -3.33 -0.74
CA LEU A 245 -17.60 -2.21 -1.49
C LEU A 245 -17.06 -0.86 -1.02
N ALA A 246 -16.75 -0.72 0.28
CA ALA A 246 -16.09 0.49 0.77
C ALA A 246 -14.70 0.63 0.16
N LYS A 247 -13.91 -0.45 0.08
CA LYS A 247 -12.61 -0.43 -0.60
C LYS A 247 -12.73 -0.18 -2.11
N PHE A 248 -13.70 -0.81 -2.76
CA PHE A 248 -13.96 -0.60 -4.19
C PHE A 248 -14.17 0.89 -4.53
N LEU A 249 -14.85 1.64 -3.65
CA LEU A 249 -15.08 3.08 -3.84
C LEU A 249 -13.90 3.93 -3.37
N THR A 250 -13.26 3.60 -2.25
CA THR A 250 -12.30 4.54 -1.63
C THR A 250 -10.85 4.33 -2.07
N ASP A 251 -10.40 3.09 -2.31
CA ASP A 251 -9.03 2.83 -2.77
C ASP A 251 -8.69 3.54 -4.10
N PRO A 252 -9.61 3.64 -5.09
CA PRO A 252 -9.37 4.39 -6.33
C PRO A 252 -8.97 5.85 -6.12
N VAL A 253 -9.44 6.48 -5.06
CA VAL A 253 -9.12 7.88 -4.77
C VAL A 253 -7.62 8.04 -4.47
N TRP A 254 -7.05 7.10 -3.70
CA TRP A 254 -5.61 7.06 -3.46
C TRP A 254 -4.81 6.84 -4.75
N TRP A 255 -5.20 5.82 -5.53
CA TRP A 255 -4.55 5.50 -6.79
C TRP A 255 -4.66 6.63 -7.81
N PHE A 256 -5.79 7.36 -7.82
CA PHE A 256 -5.95 8.53 -8.66
C PHE A 256 -4.92 9.62 -8.31
N TYR A 257 -4.77 9.98 -7.04
CA TYR A 257 -3.75 10.96 -6.66
C TYR A 257 -2.33 10.47 -6.95
N LEU A 258 -2.07 9.17 -6.81
CA LEU A 258 -0.75 8.61 -7.11
C LEU A 258 -0.40 8.72 -8.61
N TYR A 259 -1.38 8.50 -9.50
CA TYR A 259 -1.15 8.49 -10.95
C TYR A 259 -1.37 9.85 -11.60
N TRP A 260 -2.42 10.57 -11.20
CA TRP A 260 -2.88 11.76 -11.91
C TRP A 260 -2.53 13.08 -11.22
N LEU A 261 -2.04 13.08 -9.99
CA LEU A 261 -1.65 14.34 -9.33
C LEU A 261 -0.45 15.00 -10.00
N PRO A 262 0.65 14.29 -10.37
CA PRO A 262 1.76 14.94 -11.06
C PRO A 262 1.34 15.57 -12.39
N PRO A 263 0.65 14.86 -13.33
CA PRO A 263 0.18 15.51 -14.55
C PRO A 263 -0.87 16.61 -14.31
N TYR A 264 -1.74 16.50 -13.31
CA TYR A 264 -2.67 17.57 -12.93
C TYR A 264 -1.93 18.85 -12.50
N LEU A 265 -0.89 18.73 -11.68
CA LEU A 265 -0.07 19.88 -11.26
C LEU A 265 0.64 20.52 -12.46
N TYR A 266 1.14 19.71 -13.39
CA TYR A 266 1.79 20.17 -14.60
C TYR A 266 0.81 20.84 -15.57
N ASP A 267 -0.24 20.12 -15.98
CA ASP A 267 -1.16 20.52 -17.07
C ASP A 267 -2.11 21.64 -16.66
N VAL A 268 -2.60 21.62 -15.40
CA VAL A 268 -3.69 22.50 -14.95
C VAL A 268 -3.18 23.61 -14.03
N ARG A 269 -2.18 23.31 -13.20
CA ARG A 269 -1.66 24.24 -12.21
C ARG A 269 -0.39 24.95 -12.67
N GLY A 270 0.17 24.57 -13.82
CA GLY A 270 1.35 25.20 -14.39
C GLY A 270 2.65 24.96 -13.62
N PHE A 271 2.69 23.92 -12.78
CA PHE A 271 3.90 23.55 -12.05
C PHE A 271 4.95 23.02 -13.01
N ASN A 272 6.18 23.47 -12.86
CA ASN A 272 7.31 22.79 -13.47
C ASN A 272 7.72 21.54 -12.68
N LEU A 273 8.57 20.70 -13.25
CA LEU A 273 8.96 19.42 -12.63
C LEU A 273 9.67 19.59 -11.28
N LYS A 274 10.44 20.68 -11.09
CA LYS A 274 11.09 20.95 -9.79
C LYS A 274 10.05 21.28 -8.72
N GLU A 275 9.04 22.07 -9.07
CA GLU A 275 7.94 22.40 -8.16
C GLU A 275 7.11 21.14 -7.81
N ILE A 276 6.85 20.26 -8.79
CA ILE A 276 6.20 18.96 -8.55
C ILE A 276 7.05 18.10 -7.60
N GLY A 277 8.37 18.06 -7.79
CA GLY A 277 9.30 17.33 -6.95
C GLY A 277 9.24 17.73 -5.47
N TRP A 278 8.86 18.97 -5.15
CA TRP A 278 8.70 19.45 -3.77
C TRP A 278 7.24 19.43 -3.29
N ALA A 279 6.27 19.58 -4.17
CA ALA A 279 4.85 19.57 -3.82
C ALA A 279 4.36 18.17 -3.38
N LEU A 280 4.79 17.13 -4.09
CA LEU A 280 4.38 15.75 -3.79
C LEU A 280 4.81 15.27 -2.40
N PRO A 281 6.05 15.49 -1.92
CA PRO A 281 6.44 15.19 -0.54
C PRO A 281 5.52 15.81 0.50
N VAL A 282 5.07 17.05 0.32
CA VAL A 282 4.14 17.71 1.26
C VAL A 282 2.79 16.99 1.29
N VAL A 283 2.26 16.66 0.11
CA VAL A 283 0.98 15.93 0.00
C VAL A 283 1.05 14.56 0.67
N TYR A 284 2.12 13.81 0.44
CA TYR A 284 2.27 12.46 1.00
C TYR A 284 2.62 12.48 2.51
N LEU A 285 3.37 13.49 2.98
CA LEU A 285 3.58 13.70 4.41
C LEU A 285 2.26 13.93 5.15
N MET A 286 1.36 14.73 4.55
CA MET A 286 0.04 14.97 5.14
C MET A 286 -0.85 13.72 5.12
N ALA A 287 -0.64 12.81 4.15
CA ALA A 287 -1.28 11.50 4.15
C ALA A 287 -0.87 10.65 5.37
N ASP A 288 0.42 10.69 5.76
CA ASP A 288 0.91 10.01 6.96
C ASP A 288 0.33 10.61 8.24
N VAL A 289 0.25 11.94 8.31
CA VAL A 289 -0.43 12.64 9.43
C VAL A 289 -1.87 12.14 9.55
N GLY A 290 -2.57 11.99 8.42
CA GLY A 290 -3.92 11.45 8.38
C GLY A 290 -3.99 10.00 8.86
N SER A 291 -3.08 9.16 8.43
CA SER A 291 -3.00 7.75 8.83
C SER A 291 -2.78 7.59 10.34
N ILE A 292 -1.80 8.34 10.88
CA ILE A 292 -1.49 8.34 12.32
C ILE A 292 -2.67 8.89 13.12
N GLY A 293 -3.22 10.04 12.72
CA GLY A 293 -4.38 10.65 13.37
C GLY A 293 -5.61 9.76 13.33
N GLY A 294 -5.85 9.11 12.18
CA GLY A 294 -6.94 8.15 11.99
C GLY A 294 -6.82 6.91 12.86
N GLY A 295 -5.60 6.41 13.08
CA GLY A 295 -5.33 5.31 14.00
C GLY A 295 -5.46 5.72 15.48
N TRP A 296 -5.03 6.93 15.81
CA TRP A 296 -5.02 7.45 17.19
C TRP A 296 -6.42 7.86 17.70
N LEU A 297 -7.23 8.50 16.85
CA LEU A 297 -8.48 9.15 17.27
C LEU A 297 -9.52 8.16 17.86
N PRO A 298 -9.77 6.95 17.30
CA PRO A 298 -10.69 6.01 17.93
C PRO A 298 -10.23 5.60 19.33
N GLY A 299 -8.94 5.36 19.51
CA GLY A 299 -8.36 5.04 20.81
C GLY A 299 -8.54 6.17 21.84
N TYR A 300 -8.38 7.40 21.41
CA TYR A 300 -8.63 8.58 22.26
C TYR A 300 -10.12 8.67 22.68
N LEU A 301 -11.06 8.49 21.75
CA LEU A 301 -12.50 8.51 22.03
C LEU A 301 -12.90 7.39 22.98
N MET A 302 -12.37 6.18 22.78
CA MET A 302 -12.62 5.03 23.67
C MET A 302 -12.12 5.30 25.11
N ARG A 303 -10.95 5.93 25.27
CA ARG A 303 -10.46 6.35 26.60
C ARG A 303 -11.37 7.38 27.26
N ARG A 304 -12.17 8.10 26.47
CA ARG A 304 -13.21 9.04 26.97
C ARG A 304 -14.59 8.38 27.17
N GLY A 305 -14.65 7.04 27.15
CA GLY A 305 -15.87 6.28 27.43
C GLY A 305 -16.78 6.01 26.21
N TRP A 306 -16.33 6.33 25.00
CA TRP A 306 -17.12 5.99 23.81
C TRP A 306 -17.10 4.49 23.54
N PRO A 307 -18.26 3.88 23.21
CA PRO A 307 -18.31 2.51 22.74
C PRO A 307 -17.44 2.31 21.49
N HIS A 308 -16.73 1.18 21.39
CA HIS A 308 -15.78 0.87 20.31
C HIS A 308 -16.32 1.19 18.91
N GLY A 309 -17.47 0.61 18.54
CA GLY A 309 -18.08 0.82 17.21
C GLY A 309 -18.47 2.28 16.95
N LYS A 310 -18.94 3.03 17.99
CA LYS A 310 -19.26 4.46 17.86
C LYS A 310 -18.01 5.30 17.66
N ALA A 311 -16.93 5.05 18.40
CA ALA A 311 -15.66 5.76 18.27
C ALA A 311 -15.08 5.60 16.88
N ARG A 312 -15.05 4.37 16.35
CA ARG A 312 -14.57 4.09 15.00
C ARG A 312 -15.41 4.75 13.92
N LYS A 313 -16.74 4.63 13.99
CA LYS A 313 -17.65 5.28 13.04
C LYS A 313 -17.54 6.79 13.06
N ALA A 314 -17.44 7.42 14.24
CA ALA A 314 -17.27 8.87 14.36
C ALA A 314 -15.99 9.34 13.67
N THR A 315 -14.89 8.60 13.86
CA THR A 315 -13.61 8.89 13.17
C THR A 315 -13.76 8.75 11.65
N MET A 316 -14.38 7.66 11.18
CA MET A 316 -14.64 7.47 9.75
C MET A 316 -15.55 8.56 9.18
N THR A 317 -16.59 8.95 9.92
CA THR A 317 -17.49 10.04 9.52
C THR A 317 -16.76 11.36 9.37
N MET A 318 -15.88 11.71 10.33
CA MET A 318 -15.07 12.93 10.25
C MET A 318 -14.25 12.96 8.95
N PHE A 319 -13.50 11.91 8.65
CA PHE A 319 -12.68 11.86 7.44
C PHE A 319 -13.52 11.83 6.16
N ALA A 320 -14.65 11.12 6.14
CA ALA A 320 -15.53 11.10 4.98
C ALA A 320 -16.15 12.48 4.70
N CYS A 321 -16.52 13.24 5.75
CA CYS A 321 -17.06 14.60 5.61
C CYS A 321 -16.01 15.64 5.18
N LEU A 322 -14.72 15.39 5.43
CA LEU A 322 -13.64 16.26 4.94
C LEU A 322 -13.40 16.09 3.44
N MET A 323 -13.77 14.97 2.82
CA MET A 323 -13.50 14.69 1.41
C MET A 323 -14.20 15.64 0.43
N PRO A 324 -15.49 16.02 0.58
CA PRO A 324 -16.10 17.03 -0.28
C PRO A 324 -15.40 18.40 -0.18
N ILE A 325 -14.95 18.78 1.03
CA ILE A 325 -14.19 20.04 1.22
C ILE A 325 -12.86 19.95 0.48
N ALA A 326 -12.15 18.84 0.61
CA ALA A 326 -10.88 18.60 -0.06
C ALA A 326 -11.02 18.55 -1.61
N ALA A 327 -12.16 18.06 -2.11
CA ALA A 327 -12.46 18.03 -3.54
C ALA A 327 -12.61 19.43 -4.15
N MET A 328 -12.85 20.49 -3.34
CA MET A 328 -12.78 21.88 -3.80
C MET A 328 -11.40 22.29 -4.31
N SER A 329 -10.36 21.45 -4.12
CA SER A 329 -9.05 21.62 -4.75
C SER A 329 -9.12 21.83 -6.25
N ALA A 330 -10.10 21.21 -6.94
CA ALA A 330 -10.32 21.38 -8.37
C ALA A 330 -10.70 22.83 -8.76
N LEU A 331 -11.33 23.56 -7.85
CA LEU A 331 -11.81 24.93 -8.04
C LEU A 331 -10.95 25.97 -7.31
N ALA A 332 -9.87 25.56 -6.67
CA ALA A 332 -9.01 26.43 -5.86
C ALA A 332 -8.41 27.56 -6.73
N PRO A 333 -8.50 28.84 -6.30
CA PRO A 333 -8.01 29.97 -7.07
C PRO A 333 -6.48 30.06 -7.12
N SER A 334 -5.78 29.43 -6.18
CA SER A 334 -4.32 29.42 -6.12
C SER A 334 -3.76 28.00 -6.02
N SER A 335 -2.54 27.81 -6.53
CA SER A 335 -1.84 26.53 -6.46
C SER A 335 -1.54 26.10 -5.01
N VAL A 336 -1.25 27.05 -4.13
CA VAL A 336 -1.03 26.78 -2.68
C VAL A 336 -2.30 26.21 -2.05
N LEU A 337 -3.46 26.82 -2.30
CA LEU A 337 -4.73 26.31 -1.78
C LEU A 337 -5.07 24.96 -2.40
N ALA A 338 -4.78 24.76 -3.69
CA ALA A 338 -4.99 23.45 -4.33
C ALA A 338 -4.16 22.36 -3.64
N ILE A 339 -2.86 22.59 -3.39
CA ILE A 339 -1.99 21.64 -2.68
C ILE A 339 -2.50 21.39 -1.26
N ALA A 340 -2.90 22.43 -0.52
CA ALA A 340 -3.43 22.29 0.82
C ALA A 340 -4.71 21.41 0.85
N LEU A 341 -5.61 21.63 -0.10
CA LEU A 341 -6.84 20.83 -0.22
C LEU A 341 -6.57 19.39 -0.71
N VAL A 342 -5.63 19.19 -1.65
CA VAL A 342 -5.20 17.84 -2.05
C VAL A 342 -4.53 17.12 -0.87
N SER A 343 -3.72 17.83 -0.08
CA SER A 343 -3.13 17.29 1.16
C SER A 343 -4.20 16.89 2.17
N LEU A 344 -5.28 17.68 2.29
CA LEU A 344 -6.45 17.32 3.10
C LEU A 344 -7.14 16.07 2.55
N ALA A 345 -7.27 15.91 1.22
CA ALA A 345 -7.85 14.73 0.60
C ALA A 345 -7.05 13.48 0.91
N THR A 346 -5.73 13.51 0.70
CA THR A 346 -4.85 12.36 0.96
C THR A 346 -4.77 12.02 2.44
N SER A 347 -4.72 13.02 3.33
CA SER A 347 -4.80 12.86 4.78
C SER A 347 -6.13 12.20 5.20
N SER A 348 -7.24 12.69 4.67
CA SER A 348 -8.58 12.17 4.99
C SER A 348 -8.75 10.74 4.47
N HIS A 349 -8.27 10.45 3.27
CA HIS A 349 -8.29 9.09 2.72
C HIS A 349 -7.48 8.12 3.59
N GLN A 350 -6.28 8.47 3.99
CA GLN A 350 -5.43 7.58 4.79
C GLN A 350 -5.98 7.40 6.21
N GLY A 351 -6.53 8.44 6.82
CA GLY A 351 -7.23 8.31 8.10
C GLY A 351 -8.49 7.42 8.02
N TRP A 352 -9.24 7.51 6.94
CA TRP A 352 -10.33 6.59 6.61
C TRP A 352 -9.83 5.17 6.42
N SER A 353 -8.84 4.96 5.57
CA SER A 353 -8.30 3.66 5.20
C SER A 353 -7.78 2.88 6.42
N ALA A 354 -7.03 3.53 7.33
CA ALA A 354 -6.55 2.93 8.57
C ALA A 354 -7.72 2.37 9.42
N ASN A 355 -8.83 3.10 9.50
CA ASN A 355 -10.01 2.65 10.22
C ASN A 355 -10.76 1.54 9.47
N LEU A 356 -10.91 1.66 8.16
CA LEU A 356 -11.58 0.65 7.35
C LEU A 356 -10.87 -0.71 7.44
N PHE A 357 -9.53 -0.75 7.31
CA PHE A 357 -8.76 -1.99 7.48
C PHE A 357 -8.97 -2.63 8.85
N THR A 358 -8.98 -1.82 9.91
CA THR A 358 -9.17 -2.33 11.27
C THR A 358 -10.56 -2.95 11.48
N THR A 359 -11.59 -2.55 10.70
CA THR A 359 -12.93 -3.16 10.81
C THR A 359 -12.91 -4.66 10.55
N THR A 360 -11.97 -5.18 9.76
CA THR A 360 -11.86 -6.62 9.50
C THR A 360 -11.53 -7.41 10.78
N SER A 361 -10.61 -6.90 11.59
CA SER A 361 -10.25 -7.53 12.88
C SER A 361 -11.27 -7.26 13.99
N ASP A 362 -12.01 -6.15 13.89
CA ASP A 362 -13.05 -5.80 14.88
C ASP A 362 -14.30 -6.68 14.71
N VAL A 363 -14.69 -6.95 13.46
CA VAL A 363 -15.98 -7.58 13.11
C VAL A 363 -15.83 -9.08 12.87
N PHE A 364 -14.70 -9.54 12.34
CA PHE A 364 -14.51 -10.94 11.98
C PHE A 364 -13.63 -11.69 12.98
N PRO A 365 -13.87 -13.01 13.18
CA PRO A 365 -12.97 -13.85 13.94
C PRO A 365 -11.62 -14.01 13.22
N LYS A 366 -10.55 -14.34 13.97
CA LYS A 366 -9.16 -14.36 13.47
C LYS A 366 -8.98 -15.21 12.19
N ASN A 367 -9.68 -16.36 12.13
CA ASN A 367 -9.61 -17.31 11.01
C ASN A 367 -10.24 -16.80 9.70
N ALA A 368 -11.07 -15.74 9.75
CA ALA A 368 -11.72 -15.13 8.58
C ALA A 368 -11.04 -13.83 8.09
N VAL A 369 -10.27 -13.15 8.96
CA VAL A 369 -9.68 -11.82 8.65
C VAL A 369 -8.88 -11.82 7.36
N ALA A 370 -8.03 -12.83 7.14
CA ALA A 370 -7.19 -12.89 5.93
C ALA A 370 -8.04 -13.03 4.65
N SER A 371 -9.08 -13.88 4.68
CA SER A 371 -9.98 -14.07 3.53
C SER A 371 -10.77 -12.79 3.21
N VAL A 372 -11.31 -12.12 4.22
CA VAL A 372 -12.06 -10.86 4.06
C VAL A 372 -11.16 -9.75 3.56
N THR A 373 -9.95 -9.63 4.11
CA THR A 373 -8.96 -8.64 3.65
C THR A 373 -8.54 -8.89 2.19
N GLY A 374 -8.38 -10.16 1.79
CA GLY A 374 -8.09 -10.54 0.40
C GLY A 374 -9.23 -10.15 -0.56
N ILE A 375 -10.49 -10.43 -0.19
CA ILE A 375 -11.68 -10.02 -0.97
C ILE A 375 -11.70 -8.48 -1.11
N GLY A 376 -11.51 -7.76 -0.01
CA GLY A 376 -11.48 -6.30 -0.05
C GLY A 376 -10.34 -5.74 -0.88
N GLY A 377 -9.15 -6.35 -0.81
CA GLY A 377 -8.00 -5.97 -1.65
C GLY A 377 -8.27 -6.17 -3.14
N THR A 378 -8.91 -7.28 -3.52
CA THR A 378 -9.32 -7.54 -4.91
C THR A 378 -10.36 -6.52 -5.38
N MET A 379 -11.35 -6.20 -4.55
CA MET A 379 -12.36 -5.19 -4.88
C MET A 379 -11.76 -3.78 -4.96
N GLY A 380 -10.84 -3.43 -4.06
CA GLY A 380 -10.09 -2.17 -4.15
C GLY A 380 -9.26 -2.08 -5.44
N GLY A 381 -8.59 -3.19 -5.83
CA GLY A 381 -7.86 -3.29 -7.09
C GLY A 381 -8.76 -3.12 -8.32
N LEU A 382 -9.95 -3.73 -8.32
CA LEU A 382 -10.94 -3.57 -9.40
C LEU A 382 -11.45 -2.13 -9.47
N GLY A 383 -11.75 -1.51 -8.32
CA GLY A 383 -12.10 -0.10 -8.23
C GLY A 383 -10.98 0.79 -8.78
N GLY A 384 -9.74 0.51 -8.40
CA GLY A 384 -8.55 1.19 -8.91
C GLY A 384 -8.42 1.11 -10.43
N PHE A 385 -8.60 -0.08 -11.00
CA PHE A 385 -8.60 -0.26 -12.45
C PHE A 385 -9.64 0.63 -13.15
N LEU A 386 -10.87 0.66 -12.64
CA LEU A 386 -11.96 1.43 -13.24
C LEU A 386 -11.82 2.93 -12.98
N PHE A 387 -11.73 3.34 -11.71
CA PHE A 387 -11.88 4.73 -11.29
C PHE A 387 -10.56 5.49 -11.13
N SER A 388 -9.40 4.83 -11.15
CA SER A 388 -8.12 5.55 -11.14
C SER A 388 -7.31 5.39 -12.43
N ALA A 389 -7.72 4.51 -13.33
CA ALA A 389 -7.01 4.31 -14.60
C ALA A 389 -7.93 4.56 -15.81
N ILE A 390 -8.92 3.71 -16.06
CA ILE A 390 -9.70 3.74 -17.31
C ILE A 390 -10.60 4.98 -17.39
N ILE A 391 -11.48 5.18 -16.40
CA ILE A 391 -12.42 6.31 -16.39
C ILE A 391 -11.69 7.67 -16.41
N PRO A 392 -10.64 7.90 -15.61
CA PRO A 392 -9.90 9.15 -15.68
C PRO A 392 -9.29 9.43 -17.05
N GLY A 393 -8.75 8.40 -17.75
CA GLY A 393 -8.23 8.58 -19.10
C GLY A 393 -9.25 9.21 -20.06
N PHE A 394 -10.50 8.75 -20.00
CA PHE A 394 -11.60 9.32 -20.79
C PHE A 394 -12.07 10.69 -20.27
N VAL A 395 -12.36 10.78 -18.97
CA VAL A 395 -12.92 12.01 -18.41
C VAL A 395 -11.95 13.17 -18.51
N VAL A 396 -10.65 12.96 -18.25
CA VAL A 396 -9.64 14.01 -18.39
C VAL A 396 -9.55 14.50 -19.85
N THR A 397 -9.65 13.58 -20.81
CA THR A 397 -9.59 13.94 -22.25
C THR A 397 -10.73 14.86 -22.68
N TYR A 398 -11.96 14.59 -22.23
CA TYR A 398 -13.15 15.29 -22.73
C TYR A 398 -13.66 16.39 -21.80
N PHE A 399 -13.45 16.26 -20.50
CA PHE A 399 -14.04 17.14 -19.47
C PHE A 399 -13.01 17.72 -18.49
N GLY A 400 -11.73 17.34 -18.63
CA GLY A 400 -10.66 17.73 -17.70
C GLY A 400 -10.74 17.04 -16.34
N TYR A 401 -9.91 17.50 -15.40
CA TYR A 401 -9.75 16.89 -14.09
C TYR A 401 -10.88 17.23 -13.11
N THR A 402 -11.54 18.37 -13.29
CA THR A 402 -12.52 18.91 -12.33
C THR A 402 -13.65 17.94 -11.98
N PRO A 403 -14.35 17.31 -12.96
CA PRO A 403 -15.45 16.40 -12.64
C PRO A 403 -15.00 15.17 -11.81
N LEU A 404 -13.79 14.68 -12.07
CA LEU A 404 -13.23 13.53 -11.33
C LEU A 404 -12.95 13.88 -9.88
N ILE A 405 -12.23 15.00 -9.66
CA ILE A 405 -11.85 15.41 -8.30
C ILE A 405 -13.10 15.72 -7.48
N LEU A 406 -14.08 16.41 -8.06
CA LEU A 406 -15.36 16.67 -7.38
C LEU A 406 -16.14 15.39 -7.11
N GLY A 407 -16.20 14.47 -8.07
CA GLY A 407 -16.88 13.17 -7.91
C GLY A 407 -16.26 12.33 -6.81
N PHE A 408 -14.93 12.26 -6.73
CA PHE A 408 -14.22 11.53 -5.68
C PHE A 408 -14.48 12.07 -4.27
N GLY A 409 -14.84 13.34 -4.13
CA GLY A 409 -15.27 13.94 -2.87
C GLY A 409 -16.45 13.21 -2.23
N PHE A 410 -17.32 12.56 -3.02
CA PHE A 410 -18.50 11.86 -2.53
C PHE A 410 -18.29 10.35 -2.33
N PHE A 411 -17.21 9.75 -2.82
CA PHE A 411 -16.95 8.31 -2.71
C PHE A 411 -16.86 7.85 -1.26
N HIS A 412 -16.19 8.62 -0.39
CA HIS A 412 -16.07 8.29 1.03
C HIS A 412 -17.40 8.42 1.78
N LEU A 413 -18.25 9.40 1.42
CA LEU A 413 -19.61 9.51 1.99
C LEU A 413 -20.48 8.33 1.59
N THR A 414 -20.41 7.91 0.32
CA THR A 414 -21.12 6.73 -0.16
C THR A 414 -20.63 5.46 0.54
N ALA A 415 -19.30 5.31 0.66
CA ALA A 415 -18.70 4.21 1.39
C ALA A 415 -19.08 4.22 2.88
N LEU A 416 -19.19 5.39 3.51
CA LEU A 416 -19.66 5.53 4.89
C LEU A 416 -21.09 5.02 5.05
N LEU A 417 -21.98 5.32 4.12
CA LEU A 417 -23.37 4.81 4.14
C LEU A 417 -23.40 3.28 4.00
N ILE A 418 -22.56 2.72 3.13
CA ILE A 418 -22.40 1.27 2.96
C ILE A 418 -21.90 0.62 4.25
N VAL A 419 -20.84 1.17 4.85
CA VAL A 419 -20.30 0.72 6.14
C VAL A 419 -21.35 0.77 7.24
N HIS A 420 -22.12 1.87 7.34
CA HIS A 420 -23.18 2.01 8.33
C HIS A 420 -24.26 0.94 8.19
N ARG A 421 -24.68 0.65 6.94
CA ARG A 421 -25.76 -0.32 6.67
C ARG A 421 -25.31 -1.77 6.80
N LEU A 422 -24.11 -2.11 6.32
CA LEU A 422 -23.67 -3.51 6.20
C LEU A 422 -22.81 -3.99 7.37
N LEU A 423 -21.97 -3.14 7.98
CA LEU A 423 -21.22 -3.50 9.18
C LEU A 423 -22.03 -3.32 10.48
N GLY A 424 -23.12 -2.55 10.45
CA GLY A 424 -23.96 -2.33 11.62
C GLY A 424 -23.19 -1.77 12.81
N ASP A 425 -23.41 -2.27 14.03
CA ASP A 425 -22.75 -1.80 15.26
C ASP A 425 -21.29 -2.23 15.40
N MET A 426 -20.66 -2.81 14.35
CA MET A 426 -19.31 -3.36 14.37
C MET A 426 -19.11 -4.39 15.51
N LYS A 427 -20.14 -5.18 15.79
CA LYS A 427 -20.05 -6.31 16.72
C LYS A 427 -19.40 -7.48 16.01
N ARG A 428 -18.59 -8.23 16.76
CA ARG A 428 -17.96 -9.45 16.26
C ARG A 428 -19.03 -10.46 15.86
N ILE A 429 -18.92 -10.98 14.64
CA ILE A 429 -19.83 -12.02 14.14
C ILE A 429 -19.35 -13.39 14.63
N THR A 430 -20.30 -14.26 14.95
CA THR A 430 -20.09 -15.71 15.11
C THR A 430 -20.27 -16.34 13.74
N LEU A 431 -19.25 -17.10 13.30
CA LEU A 431 -19.22 -17.81 12.01
C LEU A 431 -19.70 -19.23 12.17
#